data_d12cdf60d738af8e157b2da6377f11da
#
_entry.id   d12cdf60d738af8e157b2da6377f11da
#
_cell.length_a   1.000
_cell.length_b   1.000
_cell.length_c   1.000
_cell.angle_alpha   90.00
_cell.angle_beta   90.00
_cell.angle_gamma   90.00
#
_symmetry.space_group_name_H-M   'P 1'
#
loop_
_entity.id
_entity.type
_entity.pdbx_description
1 polymer ?
#
loop_
_entity_poly.entity_id
_entity_poly.type
_entity_poly.pdbx_seq_one_letter_code
_entity_poly.pdbx_strand_id
1 'polypeptide(L)'
;MPSYVCNGANMRCTFGTGSSSLTILPEKMITEENNPAANIMDFKPLVNIASFGNCMSLMNPVVAVATAKNSGVLEPQACIPAIISPWMPGQPNVLLKNMPALMDFCINTCMWMGIITITSAGETSISTNGPAPDMGAMMAELAAAADAATKEMEDGMEDMIKKVNEEEAKKK
;
A
#
# COMPACT_ATOMS: atom_id res chain seq x y z
N MET A 1 15.84 11.24 0.95
CA MET A 1 15.64 10.02 0.15
C MET A 1 14.16 9.71 0.15
N PRO A 2 13.56 9.27 -0.97
CA PRO A 2 12.16 8.87 -0.99
C PRO A 2 11.93 7.68 -0.05
N SER A 3 10.84 7.74 0.71
CA SER A 3 10.50 6.72 1.71
C SER A 3 9.17 6.06 1.36
N TYR A 4 9.06 4.76 1.63
CA TYR A 4 7.77 4.06 1.53
C TYR A 4 6.83 4.53 2.63
N VAL A 5 5.59 4.71 2.28
CA VAL A 5 4.55 5.19 3.20
C VAL A 5 3.92 4.01 3.92
N CYS A 6 3.87 4.10 5.24
CA CYS A 6 3.30 3.08 6.11
C CYS A 6 2.06 3.58 6.86
N ASN A 7 1.38 2.68 7.52
CA ASN A 7 0.26 3.02 8.40
C ASN A 7 0.68 4.07 9.44
N GLY A 8 -0.18 5.04 9.69
CA GLY A 8 0.13 6.17 10.58
C GLY A 8 0.89 7.32 9.93
N ALA A 9 1.18 7.26 8.62
CA ALA A 9 1.78 8.37 7.89
C ALA A 9 0.95 9.65 8.04
N ASN A 10 1.63 10.79 8.23
CA ASN A 10 0.96 12.08 8.37
C ASN A 10 0.79 12.76 7.02
N MET A 11 -0.36 13.38 6.85
CA MET A 11 -0.76 14.06 5.62
C MET A 11 -1.30 15.46 5.93
N ARG A 12 -1.22 16.35 4.94
CA ARG A 12 -1.85 17.67 4.96
C ARG A 12 -2.59 17.94 3.66
N CYS A 13 -3.69 18.66 3.79
CA CYS A 13 -4.43 19.22 2.66
C CYS A 13 -4.18 20.72 2.59
N THR A 14 -4.04 21.29 1.38
CA THR A 14 -3.81 22.76 1.19
C THR A 14 -4.94 23.61 1.74
N PHE A 15 -6.16 23.09 1.78
CA PHE A 15 -7.34 23.78 2.33
C PHE A 15 -7.81 23.19 3.67
N GLY A 16 -7.06 22.28 4.27
CA GLY A 16 -7.34 21.75 5.60
C GLY A 16 -6.66 22.56 6.69
N THR A 17 -7.33 22.80 7.81
CA THR A 17 -6.74 23.50 8.96
C THR A 17 -5.86 22.61 9.82
N GLY A 18 -5.97 21.28 9.67
CA GLY A 18 -5.23 20.28 10.44
C GLY A 18 -4.48 19.28 9.56
N SER A 19 -3.73 18.42 10.23
CA SER A 19 -3.13 17.22 9.63
C SER A 19 -4.03 16.00 9.83
N SER A 20 -3.86 15.00 9.00
CA SER A 20 -4.56 13.72 9.08
C SER A 20 -3.55 12.58 9.01
N SER A 21 -3.90 11.41 9.56
CA SER A 21 -3.09 10.20 9.46
C SER A 21 -3.67 9.23 8.43
N LEU A 22 -2.78 8.55 7.71
CA LEU A 22 -3.16 7.47 6.79
C LEU A 22 -3.42 6.19 7.59
N THR A 23 -4.58 5.60 7.39
CA THR A 23 -4.94 4.31 7.98
C THR A 23 -4.94 3.22 6.91
N ILE A 24 -4.20 2.16 7.12
CA ILE A 24 -4.15 1.00 6.23
C ILE A 24 -4.89 -0.15 6.89
N LEU A 25 -5.82 -0.76 6.16
CA LEU A 25 -6.61 -1.87 6.67
C LEU A 25 -5.72 -3.11 6.91
N PRO A 26 -5.91 -3.83 8.03
CA PRO A 26 -5.07 -4.95 8.43
C PRO A 26 -5.07 -6.12 7.43
N GLU A 27 -6.08 -6.24 6.61
CA GLU A 27 -6.15 -7.23 5.52
C GLU A 27 -5.04 -7.07 4.45
N LYS A 28 -4.37 -5.93 4.45
CA LYS A 28 -3.28 -5.59 3.52
C LYS A 28 -1.89 -5.79 4.10
N MET A 29 -1.78 -6.45 5.26
CA MET A 29 -0.49 -6.65 5.93
C MET A 29 0.52 -7.32 4.99
N ILE A 30 1.46 -6.54 4.51
CA ILE A 30 2.69 -6.99 3.86
C ILE A 30 3.81 -6.22 4.53
N THR A 31 4.37 -6.75 5.63
CA THR A 31 5.57 -6.18 6.22
C THR A 31 6.28 -7.11 7.16
N GLU A 32 7.58 -6.97 7.21
CA GLU A 32 8.46 -7.69 8.13
C GLU A 32 8.42 -7.20 9.58
N GLU A 33 7.80 -6.05 9.87
CA GLU A 33 7.81 -5.39 11.19
C GLU A 33 6.44 -4.94 11.73
N ASN A 34 5.35 -5.63 11.42
CA ASN A 34 4.00 -5.31 11.93
C ASN A 34 3.40 -3.95 11.51
N ASN A 35 4.04 -3.15 10.65
CA ASN A 35 3.50 -1.90 10.17
C ASN A 35 3.17 -1.98 8.67
N PRO A 36 1.89 -2.06 8.26
CA PRO A 36 1.51 -2.28 6.88
C PRO A 36 1.93 -1.12 5.98
N ALA A 37 2.59 -1.44 4.86
CA ALA A 37 2.95 -0.49 3.83
C ALA A 37 1.75 -0.15 2.93
N ALA A 38 1.66 1.12 2.52
CA ALA A 38 0.60 1.65 1.68
C ALA A 38 0.87 1.42 0.19
N ASN A 39 -0.19 1.22 -0.57
CA ASN A 39 -0.16 1.33 -2.02
C ASN A 39 -1.04 2.49 -2.50
N ILE A 40 -0.98 2.81 -3.79
CA ILE A 40 -1.73 3.94 -4.38
C ILE A 40 -3.25 3.83 -4.22
N MET A 41 -3.80 2.66 -3.92
CA MET A 41 -5.23 2.44 -3.73
C MET A 41 -5.72 2.69 -2.31
N ASP A 42 -4.81 3.09 -1.39
CA ASP A 42 -5.16 3.48 -0.03
C ASP A 42 -5.56 4.96 0.03
N PHE A 43 -6.63 5.31 -0.68
CA PHE A 43 -7.12 6.68 -0.81
C PHE A 43 -8.58 6.87 -0.37
N LYS A 44 -9.26 5.84 0.12
CA LYS A 44 -10.69 5.92 0.45
C LYS A 44 -10.94 6.96 1.54
N PRO A 45 -11.84 7.95 1.27
CA PRO A 45 -12.21 8.96 2.25
C PRO A 45 -12.79 8.34 3.52
N LEU A 46 -12.41 8.87 4.68
CA LEU A 46 -12.84 8.45 6.03
C LEU A 46 -12.51 7.00 6.40
N VAL A 47 -11.91 6.24 5.50
CA VAL A 47 -11.42 4.87 5.75
C VAL A 47 -9.90 4.88 5.83
N ASN A 48 -9.24 5.30 4.75
CA ASN A 48 -7.78 5.44 4.70
C ASN A 48 -7.35 6.86 5.07
N ILE A 49 -8.09 7.87 4.60
CA ILE A 49 -7.77 9.30 4.80
C ILE A 49 -8.85 9.92 5.67
N ALA A 50 -8.50 10.25 6.90
CA ALA A 50 -9.39 10.90 7.85
C ALA A 50 -9.56 12.40 7.54
N SER A 51 -10.34 13.11 8.35
CA SER A 51 -10.56 14.55 8.22
C SER A 51 -9.29 15.37 8.42
N PHE A 52 -9.18 16.48 7.70
CA PHE A 52 -8.11 17.48 7.85
C PHE A 52 -8.55 18.67 8.73
N GLY A 53 -9.37 18.45 9.73
CA GLY A 53 -9.93 19.50 10.57
C GLY A 53 -11.08 20.24 9.87
N ASN A 54 -10.93 21.54 9.62
CA ASN A 54 -11.89 22.34 8.85
C ASN A 54 -11.39 22.60 7.43
N CYS A 55 -12.31 22.61 6.47
CA CYS A 55 -12.05 22.96 5.08
C CYS A 55 -12.25 24.45 4.87
N MET A 56 -11.31 25.09 4.19
CA MET A 56 -11.34 26.52 3.82
C MET A 56 -11.61 26.74 2.33
N SER A 57 -11.82 25.71 1.55
CA SER A 57 -12.04 25.82 0.11
C SER A 57 -13.43 26.33 -0.22
N LEU A 58 -13.54 27.43 -0.93
CA LEU A 58 -14.81 27.93 -1.46
C LEU A 58 -15.41 27.04 -2.56
N MET A 59 -14.66 26.09 -3.09
CA MET A 59 -15.19 25.07 -3.99
C MET A 59 -16.02 24.03 -3.24
N ASN A 60 -15.89 23.95 -1.92
CA ASN A 60 -16.77 23.16 -1.06
C ASN A 60 -18.08 23.94 -0.85
N PRO A 61 -19.24 23.42 -1.29
CA PRO A 61 -20.51 24.13 -1.21
C PRO A 61 -20.92 24.46 0.23
N VAL A 62 -20.52 23.66 1.20
CA VAL A 62 -20.82 23.92 2.62
C VAL A 62 -20.05 25.15 3.10
N VAL A 63 -18.77 25.29 2.76
CA VAL A 63 -17.95 26.47 3.07
C VAL A 63 -18.46 27.70 2.32
N ALA A 64 -18.80 27.56 1.04
CA ALA A 64 -19.33 28.66 0.24
C ALA A 64 -20.63 29.23 0.82
N VAL A 65 -21.56 28.37 1.22
CA VAL A 65 -22.84 28.79 1.84
C VAL A 65 -22.61 29.45 3.21
N ALA A 66 -21.74 28.90 4.04
CA ALA A 66 -21.40 29.48 5.33
C ALA A 66 -20.76 30.86 5.18
N THR A 67 -19.80 30.98 4.28
CA THR A 67 -19.13 32.26 3.94
C THR A 67 -20.12 33.32 3.42
N ALA A 68 -21.05 32.92 2.55
CA ALA A 68 -22.08 33.84 2.06
C ALA A 68 -23.00 34.35 3.19
N LYS A 69 -23.38 33.46 4.12
CA LYS A 69 -24.18 33.82 5.31
C LYS A 69 -23.41 34.75 6.27
N ASN A 70 -22.10 34.63 6.31
CA ASN A 70 -21.21 35.45 7.15
C ASN A 70 -20.74 36.70 6.39
N SER A 71 -21.62 37.32 5.60
CA SER A 71 -21.34 38.55 4.88
C SER A 71 -20.10 38.50 3.97
N GLY A 72 -19.75 37.32 3.46
CA GLY A 72 -18.57 37.11 2.61
C GLY A 72 -17.25 36.91 3.36
N VAL A 73 -17.26 36.93 4.69
CA VAL A 73 -16.09 36.55 5.49
C VAL A 73 -15.95 35.03 5.50
N LEU A 74 -14.78 34.52 5.13
CA LEU A 74 -14.52 33.08 5.05
C LEU A 74 -14.89 32.37 6.36
N GLU A 75 -15.77 31.40 6.27
CA GLU A 75 -16.24 30.58 7.38
C GLU A 75 -15.85 29.11 7.14
N PRO A 76 -14.74 28.61 7.70
CA PRO A 76 -14.32 27.24 7.54
C PRO A 76 -15.35 26.25 8.10
N GLN A 77 -15.59 25.15 7.40
CA GLN A 77 -16.53 24.12 7.81
C GLN A 77 -15.82 22.77 7.97
N ALA A 78 -16.40 21.87 8.77
CA ALA A 78 -15.85 20.54 9.00
C ALA A 78 -15.43 19.86 7.69
N CYS A 79 -14.19 19.39 7.63
CA CYS A 79 -13.63 18.79 6.44
C CYS A 79 -14.17 17.35 6.28
N ILE A 80 -14.89 17.13 5.20
CA ILE A 80 -15.23 15.80 4.70
C ILE A 80 -14.44 15.61 3.42
N PRO A 81 -13.35 14.81 3.43
CA PRO A 81 -12.54 14.59 2.24
C PRO A 81 -13.37 13.97 1.12
N ALA A 82 -13.31 14.53 -0.09
CA ALA A 82 -13.96 13.99 -1.28
C ALA A 82 -12.86 13.60 -2.29
N ILE A 83 -12.36 12.39 -2.18
CA ILE A 83 -11.22 11.88 -2.96
C ILE A 83 -11.76 10.77 -3.86
N ILE A 84 -11.52 10.88 -5.16
CA ILE A 84 -12.05 9.96 -6.19
C ILE A 84 -10.98 9.27 -7.03
N SER A 85 -9.73 9.68 -6.87
CA SER A 85 -8.60 9.15 -7.64
C SER A 85 -7.54 8.53 -6.74
N PRO A 86 -6.78 7.53 -7.23
CA PRO A 86 -5.64 6.99 -6.50
C PRO A 86 -4.52 8.02 -6.34
N TRP A 87 -3.56 7.70 -5.46
CA TRP A 87 -2.34 8.49 -5.29
C TRP A 87 -1.49 8.47 -6.56
N MET A 88 -0.86 9.58 -6.88
CA MET A 88 0.02 9.71 -8.04
C MET A 88 1.33 10.42 -7.67
N PRO A 89 2.49 10.00 -8.32
CA PRO A 89 2.63 8.96 -9.34
C PRO A 89 2.77 7.56 -8.79
N GLY A 90 2.87 7.07 -7.71
CA GLY A 90 3.15 5.71 -7.25
C GLY A 90 4.51 5.16 -7.74
N GLN A 91 5.03 4.13 -7.07
CA GLN A 91 6.31 3.48 -7.43
C GLN A 91 6.05 2.20 -8.23
N PRO A 92 6.21 2.22 -9.55
CA PRO A 92 5.83 1.09 -10.41
C PRO A 92 6.74 -0.14 -10.26
N ASN A 93 7.96 0.05 -9.77
CA ASN A 93 8.94 -1.04 -9.61
C ASN A 93 8.69 -1.89 -8.36
N VAL A 94 7.84 -1.42 -7.44
CA VAL A 94 7.47 -2.15 -6.23
C VAL A 94 5.96 -2.26 -6.15
N LEU A 95 5.47 -3.49 -6.19
CA LEU A 95 4.06 -3.79 -6.17
C LEU A 95 3.65 -4.38 -4.82
N LEU A 96 2.67 -3.75 -4.19
CA LEU A 96 2.01 -4.24 -2.99
C LEU A 96 0.59 -4.69 -3.35
N LYS A 97 0.33 -6.01 -3.32
CA LYS A 97 -0.93 -6.62 -3.81
C LYS A 97 -1.27 -6.19 -5.25
N ASN A 98 -0.30 -6.30 -6.15
CA ASN A 98 -0.40 -5.93 -7.57
C ASN A 98 -0.67 -4.44 -7.86
N MET A 99 -0.51 -3.57 -6.86
CA MET A 99 -0.62 -2.12 -7.02
C MET A 99 0.69 -1.45 -6.67
N PRO A 100 1.08 -0.36 -7.39
CA PRO A 100 2.29 0.39 -7.08
C PRO A 100 2.35 0.84 -5.62
N ALA A 101 3.51 0.73 -5.00
CA ALA A 101 3.73 1.19 -3.64
C ALA A 101 3.56 2.72 -3.54
N LEU A 102 3.07 3.18 -2.40
CA LEU A 102 2.93 4.60 -2.10
C LEU A 102 4.25 5.14 -1.55
N MET A 103 4.70 6.28 -2.09
CA MET A 103 5.91 6.97 -1.67
C MET A 103 5.57 8.34 -1.06
N ASP A 104 6.47 8.88 -0.26
CA ASP A 104 6.32 10.17 0.43
C ASP A 104 6.17 11.38 -0.50
N PHE A 105 6.65 11.29 -1.74
CA PHE A 105 6.48 12.33 -2.77
C PHE A 105 5.16 12.23 -3.54
N CYS A 106 4.35 11.20 -3.31
CA CYS A 106 3.05 11.04 -3.96
C CYS A 106 2.06 12.08 -3.44
N ILE A 107 1.19 12.50 -4.33
CA ILE A 107 0.12 13.46 -4.03
C ILE A 107 -1.25 12.85 -4.34
N ASN A 108 -2.26 13.38 -3.70
CA ASN A 108 -3.65 13.13 -4.04
C ASN A 108 -4.44 14.44 -4.12
N THR A 109 -5.60 14.41 -4.74
CA THR A 109 -6.44 15.60 -4.91
C THR A 109 -7.84 15.37 -4.35
N CYS A 110 -8.33 16.38 -3.64
CA CYS A 110 -9.71 16.46 -3.20
C CYS A 110 -10.56 17.18 -4.26
N MET A 111 -11.82 16.78 -4.46
CA MET A 111 -12.75 17.44 -5.39
C MET A 111 -12.92 18.95 -5.08
N TRP A 112 -12.68 19.35 -3.86
CA TRP A 112 -12.70 20.76 -3.44
C TRP A 112 -11.41 21.50 -3.79
N MET A 113 -10.65 21.04 -4.77
CA MET A 113 -9.38 21.62 -5.26
C MET A 113 -8.23 21.56 -4.24
N GLY A 114 -8.38 20.79 -3.17
CA GLY A 114 -7.31 20.58 -2.20
C GLY A 114 -6.26 19.59 -2.72
N ILE A 115 -4.99 19.92 -2.57
CA ILE A 115 -3.88 18.99 -2.80
C ILE A 115 -3.50 18.36 -1.47
N ILE A 116 -3.48 17.02 -1.44
CA ILE A 116 -3.10 16.24 -0.26
C ILE A 116 -1.68 15.74 -0.47
N THR A 117 -0.81 16.07 0.48
CA THR A 117 0.61 15.68 0.48
C THR A 117 0.94 14.90 1.73
N ILE A 118 1.90 14.00 1.63
CA ILE A 118 2.45 13.24 2.74
C ILE A 118 3.55 14.08 3.39
N THR A 119 3.44 14.33 4.69
CA THR A 119 4.40 15.13 5.45
C THR A 119 5.36 14.28 6.27
N SER A 120 4.96 13.04 6.58
CA SER A 120 5.80 12.03 7.24
C SER A 120 5.34 10.65 6.78
N ALA A 121 6.28 9.78 6.46
CA ALA A 121 6.01 8.45 5.90
C ALA A 121 5.45 7.42 6.89
N GLY A 122 5.27 7.78 8.16
CA GLY A 122 4.87 6.88 9.23
C GLY A 122 6.08 6.30 9.98
N GLU A 123 5.84 5.75 11.17
CA GLU A 123 6.89 5.17 12.01
C GLU A 123 7.30 3.77 11.56
N THR A 124 7.89 3.67 10.43
CA THR A 124 8.96 2.71 10.13
C THR A 124 9.64 3.25 8.88
N SER A 125 10.69 4.01 9.08
CA SER A 125 11.70 4.18 8.05
C SER A 125 12.19 2.77 7.71
N ILE A 126 11.66 2.17 6.65
CA ILE A 126 12.44 1.22 5.89
C ILE A 126 13.60 2.05 5.37
N SER A 127 14.60 2.15 6.21
CA SER A 127 15.88 2.70 5.83
C SER A 127 16.36 1.79 4.70
N THR A 128 16.43 2.31 3.48
CA THR A 128 17.06 1.64 2.35
C THR A 128 18.56 1.39 2.57
N ASN A 129 19.02 1.48 3.82
CA ASN A 129 20.35 1.16 4.31
C ASN A 129 20.45 -0.27 4.89
N GLY A 130 19.40 -1.10 4.75
CA GLY A 130 19.60 -2.54 4.89
C GLY A 130 20.52 -3.01 3.75
N PRO A 131 21.43 -3.96 3.99
CA PRO A 131 22.17 -4.59 2.89
C PRO A 131 21.11 -5.08 1.88
N ALA A 132 21.34 -4.77 0.59
CA ALA A 132 20.50 -5.29 -0.48
C ALA A 132 20.29 -6.79 -0.23
N PRO A 133 19.05 -7.31 -0.34
CA PRO A 133 18.81 -8.73 -0.12
C PRO A 133 19.82 -9.48 -0.97
N ASP A 134 20.57 -10.37 -0.34
CA ASP A 134 21.61 -11.14 -1.03
C ASP A 134 20.91 -12.02 -2.07
N MET A 135 20.90 -11.52 -3.30
CA MET A 135 20.32 -12.23 -4.45
C MET A 135 20.94 -13.61 -4.59
N GLY A 136 22.17 -13.80 -4.10
CA GLY A 136 22.83 -15.10 -4.04
C GLY A 136 22.17 -16.05 -3.04
N ALA A 137 21.80 -15.57 -1.85
CA ALA A 137 21.10 -16.37 -0.85
C ALA A 137 19.68 -16.76 -1.33
N MET A 138 18.93 -15.83 -1.93
CA MET A 138 17.62 -16.14 -2.51
C MET A 138 17.69 -17.13 -3.68
N MET A 139 18.71 -17.00 -4.54
CA MET A 139 18.93 -17.95 -5.64
C MET A 139 19.37 -19.31 -5.14
N ALA A 140 20.16 -19.40 -4.08
CA ALA A 140 20.54 -20.65 -3.45
C ALA A 140 19.36 -21.37 -2.80
N GLU A 141 18.47 -20.63 -2.14
CA GLU A 141 17.25 -21.18 -1.53
C GLU A 141 16.26 -21.68 -2.61
N LEU A 142 16.11 -20.93 -3.70
CA LEU A 142 15.29 -21.33 -4.83
C LEU A 142 15.85 -22.57 -5.55
N ALA A 143 17.18 -22.67 -5.70
CA ALA A 143 17.85 -23.84 -6.26
C ALA A 143 17.69 -25.08 -5.38
N ALA A 144 17.84 -24.92 -4.06
CA ALA A 144 17.64 -26.03 -3.11
C ALA A 144 16.18 -26.53 -3.10
N ALA A 145 15.20 -25.63 -3.23
CA ALA A 145 13.79 -25.99 -3.37
C ALA A 145 13.51 -26.73 -4.69
N ALA A 146 14.15 -26.34 -5.78
CA ALA A 146 14.03 -27.02 -7.08
C ALA A 146 14.65 -28.44 -7.04
N ASP A 147 15.80 -28.60 -6.41
CA ASP A 147 16.46 -29.89 -6.24
C ASP A 147 15.62 -30.86 -5.37
N ALA A 148 14.99 -30.35 -4.31
CA ALA A 148 14.09 -31.15 -3.48
C ALA A 148 12.86 -31.62 -4.26
N ALA A 149 12.25 -30.76 -5.07
CA ALA A 149 11.09 -31.11 -5.90
C ALA A 149 11.42 -32.14 -6.99
N THR A 150 12.60 -32.03 -7.62
CA THR A 150 13.04 -33.01 -8.61
C THR A 150 13.28 -34.39 -8.00
N LYS A 151 13.85 -34.44 -6.79
CA LYS A 151 14.09 -35.71 -6.08
C LYS A 151 12.78 -36.39 -5.67
N GLU A 152 11.78 -35.65 -5.22
CA GLU A 152 10.45 -36.24 -4.92
C GLU A 152 9.75 -36.78 -6.18
N MET A 153 9.96 -36.16 -7.33
CA MET A 153 9.44 -36.66 -8.60
C MET A 153 10.16 -37.93 -9.06
N GLU A 154 11.48 -38.02 -8.90
CA GLU A 154 12.26 -39.22 -9.24
C GLU A 154 11.88 -40.39 -8.35
N ASP A 155 11.80 -40.22 -7.02
CA ASP A 155 11.39 -41.26 -6.08
C ASP A 155 9.95 -41.76 -6.37
N GLY A 156 9.02 -40.84 -6.70
CA GLY A 156 7.65 -41.19 -7.08
C GLY A 156 7.57 -41.96 -8.39
N MET A 157 8.47 -41.71 -9.34
CA MET A 157 8.52 -42.38 -10.62
C MET A 157 9.11 -43.78 -10.47
N GLU A 158 10.14 -43.98 -9.64
CA GLU A 158 10.69 -45.32 -9.34
C GLU A 158 9.68 -46.22 -8.66
N ASP A 159 8.89 -45.66 -7.69
CA ASP A 159 7.82 -46.43 -7.03
C ASP A 159 6.70 -46.84 -7.99
N MET A 160 6.35 -46.00 -8.95
CA MET A 160 5.37 -46.39 -9.99
C MET A 160 5.90 -47.49 -10.93
N ILE A 161 7.15 -47.38 -11.37
CA ILE A 161 7.78 -48.40 -12.23
C ILE A 161 7.84 -49.74 -11.49
N LYS A 162 8.16 -49.76 -10.21
CA LYS A 162 8.20 -50.97 -9.39
C LYS A 162 6.83 -51.64 -9.27
N LYS A 163 5.78 -50.87 -9.05
CA LYS A 163 4.40 -51.36 -8.99
C LYS A 163 3.93 -51.98 -10.32
N VAL A 164 4.26 -51.36 -11.46
CA VAL A 164 3.93 -51.87 -12.79
C VAL A 164 4.63 -53.20 -13.05
N ASN A 165 5.92 -53.29 -12.72
CA ASN A 165 6.69 -54.54 -12.89
C ASN A 165 6.18 -55.68 -12.00
N GLU A 166 5.72 -55.41 -10.77
CA GLU A 166 5.11 -56.37 -9.87
C GLU A 166 3.74 -56.88 -10.38
N GLU A 167 2.95 -56.01 -11.00
CA GLU A 167 1.67 -56.43 -11.62
C GLU A 167 1.88 -57.30 -12.86
N GLU A 168 2.88 -57.01 -13.70
CA GLU A 168 3.20 -57.83 -14.87
C GLU A 168 3.74 -59.20 -14.47
N ALA A 169 4.52 -59.28 -13.38
CA ALA A 169 5.03 -60.55 -12.87
C ALA A 169 3.92 -61.45 -12.31
N LYS A 170 2.80 -60.91 -11.83
CA LYS A 170 1.64 -61.70 -11.34
C LYS A 170 0.71 -62.23 -12.44
N LYS A 171 0.86 -61.71 -13.67
CA LYS A 171 0.05 -62.16 -14.83
C LYS A 171 0.67 -63.28 -15.66
N LYS A 172 1.88 -63.77 -15.32
CA LYS A 172 2.56 -64.89 -15.87
C LYS A 172 2.42 -66.15 -15.00
#